data_127470bd6bdb70b87ae52be6b90fa6c5
#
_entry.id   127470bd6bdb70b87ae52be6b90fa6c5
#
_cell.length_a   1.000
_cell.length_b   1.000
_cell.length_c   1.000
_cell.angle_alpha   90.00
_cell.angle_beta   90.00
_cell.angle_gamma   90.00
#
_symmetry.space_group_name_H-M   'P 1'
#
loop_
_entity.id
_entity.type
_entity.pdbx_description
1 polymer ?
#
loop_
_entity_poly.entity_id
_entity_poly.type
_entity_poly.pdbx_seq_one_letter_code
_entity_poly.pdbx_strand_id
1 'polypeptide(L)'
;MHHGMPSDCPHFERRGYTGDGQLTCRSAMHLLDMHKFYTKWMEDISDCQDRLTGHIQYTAPYTHSGGGPGGWGSAIVVLPYEMWKHYGDDKNLERFYPQMLHYFEYLESHSENMLVNSDTPGEWCLGEWCTPGPVELPAPFVNNYFYVKALEKTIEIAKHIGKDSDIPLLEKRMAERKNAIMVAYYNPWDSNFLGMRQGANAFALDIGLGNEKTVKNFINYYDKLGYYDTGIFGTDIVTRKLFEYGRADVAYKLLTASEPHGFGKWQKDGATTLWEYWFDARSHDHPMFGAVATYLYEYILGIKQCEGSYGFDKITVSPMYIDGLDYAEGHITTNKGVISVSYKKANGKVTLYLEIPDGIIADVTTPLGARVEVTKATKARFV
;
A
#
# COMPACT_ATOMS: atom_id res chain seq x y z
N MET A 1 11.05 15.96 -2.64
CA MET A 1 10.10 16.09 -1.54
C MET A 1 10.55 15.46 -0.22
N HIS A 2 11.73 14.88 -0.13
CA HIS A 2 12.27 14.26 1.07
C HIS A 2 13.39 15.12 1.69
N HIS A 3 13.00 16.15 2.46
CA HIS A 3 13.93 17.10 3.08
C HIS A 3 13.86 17.10 4.62
N GLY A 4 13.70 15.93 5.23
CA GLY A 4 13.56 15.74 6.68
C GLY A 4 12.22 15.17 7.10
N MET A 5 11.20 15.28 6.24
CA MET A 5 9.90 14.63 6.33
C MET A 5 9.39 14.36 4.91
N PRO A 6 8.52 13.36 4.67
CA PRO A 6 7.87 13.17 3.38
C PRO A 6 6.82 14.27 3.21
N SER A 7 7.17 15.35 2.49
CA SER A 7 6.20 16.42 2.28
C SER A 7 5.22 16.06 1.16
N ASP A 8 3.98 16.48 1.33
CA ASP A 8 2.89 16.32 0.38
C ASP A 8 3.19 16.99 -0.96
N CYS A 9 3.67 18.22 -0.92
CA CYS A 9 3.98 19.01 -2.11
C CYS A 9 5.07 20.05 -1.84
N PRO A 10 5.75 20.58 -2.87
CA PRO A 10 6.87 21.53 -2.68
C PRO A 10 6.41 22.99 -2.51
N HIS A 11 5.17 23.35 -2.82
CA HIS A 11 4.80 24.75 -2.95
C HIS A 11 3.52 25.20 -2.24
N PHE A 12 2.51 24.33 -2.03
CA PHE A 12 1.30 24.69 -1.28
C PHE A 12 1.51 24.52 0.22
N GLU A 13 1.29 23.32 0.74
CA GLU A 13 1.24 23.06 2.16
C GLU A 13 2.60 22.73 2.76
N ARG A 14 3.43 21.97 2.05
CA ARG A 14 4.78 21.54 2.47
C ARG A 14 4.81 20.86 3.83
N ARG A 15 3.84 19.97 4.07
CA ARG A 15 3.65 19.30 5.35
C ARG A 15 3.94 17.80 5.22
N GLY A 16 4.35 17.20 6.32
CA GLY A 16 4.56 15.75 6.42
C GLY A 16 3.26 15.03 6.72
N TYR A 17 2.33 14.97 5.75
CA TYR A 17 1.08 14.24 5.96
C TYR A 17 1.33 12.75 6.14
N THR A 18 0.78 12.20 7.24
CA THR A 18 0.96 10.81 7.62
C THR A 18 0.26 9.85 6.68
N GLY A 19 -0.85 10.26 6.07
CA GLY A 19 -1.52 9.50 5.01
C GLY A 19 -0.66 9.33 3.77
N ASP A 20 -0.13 10.44 3.25
CA ASP A 20 0.73 10.48 2.05
C ASP A 20 2.02 9.68 2.25
N GLY A 21 2.69 9.93 3.38
CA GLY A 21 3.97 9.33 3.66
C GLY A 21 3.90 7.82 3.86
N GLN A 22 2.89 7.31 4.57
CA GLN A 22 2.73 5.86 4.73
C GLN A 22 2.31 5.17 3.43
N LEU A 23 1.43 5.81 2.64
CA LEU A 23 0.95 5.25 1.38
C LEU A 23 2.08 5.05 0.38
N THR A 24 3.01 6.02 0.31
CA THR A 24 4.12 6.01 -0.63
C THR A 24 5.40 5.35 -0.09
N CYS A 25 5.45 4.94 1.18
CA CYS A 25 6.69 4.47 1.78
C CYS A 25 7.31 3.27 1.06
N ARG A 26 6.51 2.31 0.61
CA ARG A 26 7.00 1.11 -0.10
C ARG A 26 7.62 1.48 -1.45
N SER A 27 6.94 2.29 -2.26
CA SER A 27 7.47 2.75 -3.54
C SER A 27 8.72 3.60 -3.36
N ALA A 28 8.76 4.47 -2.35
CA ALA A 28 9.94 5.28 -2.04
C ALA A 28 11.15 4.42 -1.64
N MET A 29 10.95 3.37 -0.83
CA MET A 29 12.02 2.43 -0.44
C MET A 29 12.53 1.58 -1.61
N HIS A 30 11.70 1.31 -2.62
CA HIS A 30 12.16 0.65 -3.85
C HIS A 30 13.02 1.56 -4.72
N LEU A 31 12.75 2.86 -4.69
CA LEU A 31 13.40 3.86 -5.54
C LEU A 31 14.64 4.50 -4.89
N LEU A 32 14.66 4.61 -3.57
CA LEU A 32 15.64 5.38 -2.80
C LEU A 32 16.04 4.63 -1.52
N ASP A 33 17.24 4.90 -1.00
CA ASP A 33 17.59 4.49 0.36
C ASP A 33 16.89 5.41 1.38
N MET A 34 15.81 4.91 1.94
CA MET A 34 14.95 5.65 2.86
C MET A 34 15.14 5.27 4.33
N HIS A 35 16.09 4.37 4.64
CA HIS A 35 16.23 3.82 6.00
C HIS A 35 16.36 4.91 7.07
N LYS A 36 17.36 5.78 6.96
CA LYS A 36 17.60 6.87 7.93
C LYS A 36 16.49 7.92 7.92
N PHE A 37 15.95 8.18 6.73
CA PHE A 37 14.90 9.17 6.55
C PHE A 37 13.61 8.74 7.28
N TYR A 38 13.13 7.52 7.04
CA TYR A 38 11.93 7.02 7.72
C TYR A 38 12.17 6.72 9.20
N THR A 39 13.38 6.29 9.62
CA THR A 39 13.70 6.17 11.06
C THR A 39 13.48 7.51 11.77
N LYS A 40 14.01 8.59 11.20
CA LYS A 40 13.79 9.96 11.74
C LYS A 40 12.31 10.35 11.73
N TRP A 41 11.59 10.08 10.65
CA TRP A 41 10.20 10.50 10.57
C TRP A 41 9.27 9.69 11.47
N MET A 42 9.57 8.43 11.74
CA MET A 42 8.87 7.65 12.78
C MET A 42 9.05 8.27 14.17
N GLU A 43 10.22 8.84 14.47
CA GLU A 43 10.44 9.62 15.70
C GLU A 43 9.52 10.84 15.74
N ASP A 44 9.43 11.61 14.64
CA ASP A 44 8.53 12.75 14.55
C ASP A 44 7.06 12.37 14.79
N ILE A 45 6.60 11.25 14.20
CA ILE A 45 5.24 10.74 14.41
C ILE A 45 5.01 10.38 15.88
N SER A 46 5.96 9.65 16.48
CA SER A 46 5.91 9.27 17.89
C SER A 46 5.91 10.48 18.83
N ASP A 47 6.73 11.49 18.53
CA ASP A 47 6.80 12.74 19.32
C ASP A 47 5.52 13.57 19.21
N CYS A 48 4.81 13.46 18.09
CA CYS A 48 3.52 14.13 17.86
C CYS A 48 2.32 13.35 18.44
N GLN A 49 2.50 12.10 18.87
CA GLN A 49 1.42 11.33 19.48
C GLN A 49 0.97 11.96 20.80
N ASP A 50 -0.33 12.18 20.97
CA ASP A 50 -0.88 12.65 22.22
C ASP A 50 -0.67 11.60 23.32
N ARG A 51 0.00 12.01 24.41
CA ARG A 51 0.43 11.13 25.50
C ARG A 51 -0.73 10.64 26.37
N LEU A 52 -1.86 11.34 26.37
CA LEU A 52 -3.04 10.97 27.18
C LEU A 52 -4.00 10.08 26.39
N THR A 53 -4.24 10.42 25.13
CA THR A 53 -5.27 9.77 24.31
C THR A 53 -4.72 8.74 23.33
N GLY A 54 -3.44 8.83 22.97
CA GLY A 54 -2.85 8.01 21.89
C GLY A 54 -3.12 8.54 20.48
N HIS A 55 -3.78 9.70 20.35
CA HIS A 55 -4.11 10.32 19.10
C HIS A 55 -2.86 10.57 18.23
N ILE A 56 -2.92 10.21 16.94
CA ILE A 56 -1.88 10.50 15.94
C ILE A 56 -2.37 11.62 15.04
N GLN A 57 -1.55 12.62 14.87
CA GLN A 57 -1.84 13.80 14.05
C GLN A 57 -1.82 13.47 12.54
N TYR A 58 -2.52 14.26 11.72
CA TYR A 58 -2.44 14.13 10.25
C TYR A 58 -1.05 14.49 9.71
N THR A 59 -0.29 15.30 10.43
CA THR A 59 1.06 15.71 10.04
C THR A 59 2.09 15.42 11.11
N ALA A 60 3.28 15.06 10.70
CA ALA A 60 4.46 14.95 11.56
C ALA A 60 5.68 15.58 10.87
N PRO A 61 6.32 16.63 11.44
CA PRO A 61 5.92 17.32 12.67
C PRO A 61 4.51 17.95 12.62
N TYR A 62 3.87 18.11 13.76
CA TYR A 62 2.52 18.67 13.83
C TYR A 62 2.46 20.14 13.38
N THR A 63 1.57 20.44 12.46
CA THR A 63 1.41 21.77 11.85
C THR A 63 -0.04 22.26 11.85
N HIS A 64 -0.80 21.91 12.90
CA HIS A 64 -2.19 22.32 13.10
C HIS A 64 -3.15 21.88 11.99
N SER A 65 -2.92 20.71 11.39
CA SER A 65 -3.79 20.14 10.34
C SER A 65 -4.69 19.01 10.82
N GLY A 66 -4.91 18.92 12.11
CA GLY A 66 -5.80 17.93 12.71
C GLY A 66 -5.16 16.57 12.94
N GLY A 67 -5.98 15.61 13.26
CA GLY A 67 -5.60 14.23 13.51
C GLY A 67 -6.45 13.25 12.68
N GLY A 68 -6.17 11.97 12.76
CA GLY A 68 -6.91 11.03 11.95
C GLY A 68 -6.97 9.62 12.49
N PRO A 69 -8.18 9.06 12.62
CA PRO A 69 -8.34 7.63 12.75
C PRO A 69 -8.02 6.93 11.42
N GLY A 70 -7.54 5.70 11.49
CA GLY A 70 -7.36 4.84 10.32
C GLY A 70 -6.29 5.29 9.34
N GLY A 71 -6.70 5.78 8.16
CA GLY A 71 -5.82 5.99 7.01
C GLY A 71 -4.60 6.89 7.27
N TRP A 72 -4.71 7.93 8.08
CA TRP A 72 -3.59 8.80 8.44
C TRP A 72 -2.84 8.29 9.67
N GLY A 73 -3.53 8.12 10.81
CA GLY A 73 -2.90 7.73 12.07
C GLY A 73 -2.23 6.36 12.04
N SER A 74 -2.65 5.46 11.15
CA SER A 74 -2.02 4.14 10.97
C SER A 74 -0.55 4.20 10.58
N ALA A 75 -0.02 5.36 10.21
CA ALA A 75 1.40 5.54 9.90
C ALA A 75 2.32 5.06 11.03
N ILE A 76 1.91 5.18 12.30
CA ILE A 76 2.67 4.67 13.46
C ILE A 76 2.88 3.15 13.43
N VAL A 77 2.03 2.40 12.73
CA VAL A 77 2.13 0.96 12.53
C VAL A 77 2.75 0.63 11.18
N VAL A 78 2.27 1.29 10.12
CA VAL A 78 2.64 0.96 8.74
C VAL A 78 4.13 1.17 8.49
N LEU A 79 4.67 2.32 8.91
CA LEU A 79 6.07 2.65 8.64
C LEU A 79 7.06 1.68 9.30
N PRO A 80 7.02 1.41 10.63
CA PRO A 80 7.93 0.45 11.24
C PRO A 80 7.81 -0.94 10.61
N TYR A 81 6.58 -1.38 10.28
CA TYR A 81 6.33 -2.65 9.63
C TYR A 81 6.98 -2.73 8.24
N GLU A 82 6.75 -1.75 7.36
CA GLU A 82 7.32 -1.73 6.02
C GLU A 82 8.84 -1.56 6.04
N MET A 83 9.37 -0.80 6.98
CA MET A 83 10.82 -0.66 7.22
C MET A 83 11.45 -2.00 7.61
N TRP A 84 10.81 -2.74 8.52
CA TRP A 84 11.26 -4.08 8.89
C TRP A 84 11.22 -5.04 7.69
N LYS A 85 10.11 -5.06 6.95
CA LYS A 85 9.99 -5.91 5.75
C LYS A 85 11.04 -5.57 4.71
N HIS A 86 11.32 -4.29 4.47
CA HIS A 86 12.23 -3.85 3.40
C HIS A 86 13.71 -3.98 3.79
N TYR A 87 14.07 -3.56 5.01
CA TYR A 87 15.48 -3.51 5.44
C TYR A 87 15.89 -4.63 6.40
N GLY A 88 14.94 -5.37 6.95
CA GLY A 88 15.20 -6.37 8.00
C GLY A 88 15.52 -5.75 9.37
N ASP A 89 15.31 -4.44 9.54
CA ASP A 89 15.59 -3.73 10.80
C ASP A 89 14.37 -3.82 11.74
N ASP A 90 14.49 -4.66 12.75
CA ASP A 90 13.45 -4.91 13.75
C ASP A 90 13.52 -4.01 14.98
N LYS A 91 14.59 -3.21 15.16
CA LYS A 91 14.77 -2.31 16.32
C LYS A 91 13.64 -1.31 16.45
N ASN A 92 13.16 -0.80 15.34
CA ASN A 92 12.05 0.13 15.31
C ASN A 92 10.72 -0.53 15.69
N LEU A 93 10.56 -1.85 15.50
CA LEU A 93 9.36 -2.56 15.94
C LEU A 93 9.23 -2.53 17.46
N GLU A 94 10.25 -2.94 18.19
CA GLU A 94 10.25 -2.91 19.67
C GLU A 94 10.09 -1.49 20.21
N ARG A 95 10.79 -0.53 19.59
CA ARG A 95 10.80 0.86 20.02
C ARG A 95 9.42 1.51 19.92
N PHE A 96 8.69 1.29 18.83
CA PHE A 96 7.39 1.94 18.57
C PHE A 96 6.18 1.08 18.89
N TYR A 97 6.38 -0.15 19.37
CA TYR A 97 5.27 -1.05 19.72
C TYR A 97 4.32 -0.48 20.79
N PRO A 98 4.79 0.15 21.88
CA PRO A 98 3.89 0.78 22.85
C PRO A 98 3.01 1.89 22.23
N GLN A 99 3.55 2.67 21.30
CA GLN A 99 2.82 3.72 20.59
C GLN A 99 1.74 3.15 19.66
N MET A 100 2.00 2.01 19.02
CA MET A 100 1.00 1.29 18.21
C MET A 100 -0.19 0.86 19.07
N LEU A 101 0.07 0.26 20.24
CA LEU A 101 -0.99 -0.15 21.16
C LEU A 101 -1.76 1.05 21.70
N HIS A 102 -1.08 2.15 22.04
CA HIS A 102 -1.73 3.37 22.51
C HIS A 102 -2.60 4.01 21.42
N TYR A 103 -2.19 3.96 20.16
CA TYR A 103 -3.05 4.37 19.03
C TYR A 103 -4.30 3.51 18.92
N PHE A 104 -4.24 2.20 19.19
CA PHE A 104 -5.43 1.36 19.20
C PHE A 104 -6.40 1.72 20.35
N GLU A 105 -5.90 2.13 21.51
CA GLU A 105 -6.78 2.62 22.59
C GLU A 105 -7.52 3.91 22.16
N TYR A 106 -6.85 4.79 21.42
CA TYR A 106 -7.51 5.95 20.82
C TYR A 106 -8.62 5.52 19.85
N LEU A 107 -8.35 4.57 18.94
CA LEU A 107 -9.36 4.08 18.00
C LEU A 107 -10.54 3.40 18.71
N GLU A 108 -10.29 2.64 19.77
CA GLU A 108 -11.35 2.04 20.58
C GLU A 108 -12.22 3.10 21.26
N SER A 109 -11.63 4.16 21.79
CA SER A 109 -12.36 5.25 22.44
C SER A 109 -13.23 6.07 21.49
N HIS A 110 -12.95 6.02 20.18
CA HIS A 110 -13.71 6.68 19.11
C HIS A 110 -14.59 5.69 18.30
N SER A 111 -14.81 4.50 18.87
CA SER A 111 -15.61 3.46 18.22
C SER A 111 -17.00 3.35 18.85
N GLU A 112 -17.98 3.19 17.99
CA GLU A 112 -19.36 2.83 18.35
C GLU A 112 -19.79 1.62 17.53
N ASN A 113 -20.42 0.62 18.16
CA ASN A 113 -20.80 -0.63 17.51
C ASN A 113 -19.62 -1.33 16.79
N MET A 114 -18.44 -1.30 17.37
CA MET A 114 -17.20 -1.83 16.80
C MET A 114 -16.75 -1.15 15.50
N LEU A 115 -17.17 0.07 15.23
CA LEU A 115 -16.71 0.87 14.10
C LEU A 115 -16.15 2.20 14.60
N VAL A 116 -14.99 2.60 14.11
CA VAL A 116 -14.45 3.95 14.31
C VAL A 116 -15.32 4.90 13.51
N ASN A 117 -16.18 5.67 14.19
CA ASN A 117 -17.18 6.52 13.54
C ASN A 117 -16.78 7.99 13.46
N SER A 118 -15.90 8.45 14.34
CA SER A 118 -15.53 9.86 14.45
C SER A 118 -14.07 10.03 14.74
N ASP A 119 -13.57 11.23 14.51
CA ASP A 119 -12.28 11.71 14.97
C ASP A 119 -12.44 12.43 16.33
N THR A 120 -11.37 13.02 16.82
CA THR A 120 -11.40 13.93 17.97
C THR A 120 -12.43 15.04 17.73
N PRO A 121 -13.22 15.44 18.74
CA PRO A 121 -14.20 16.51 18.59
C PRO A 121 -13.59 17.79 18.01
N GLY A 122 -14.21 18.30 16.94
CA GLY A 122 -13.73 19.46 16.20
C GLY A 122 -12.72 19.18 15.08
N GLU A 123 -12.29 17.94 14.93
CA GLU A 123 -11.41 17.47 13.86
C GLU A 123 -12.20 16.79 12.73
N TRP A 124 -11.51 16.44 11.65
CA TRP A 124 -12.10 15.77 10.52
C TRP A 124 -11.97 14.26 10.65
N CYS A 125 -13.02 13.54 10.30
CA CYS A 125 -12.95 12.12 10.06
C CYS A 125 -12.73 11.87 8.56
N LEU A 126 -11.48 11.97 8.10
CA LEU A 126 -11.12 11.67 6.72
C LEU A 126 -11.12 10.16 6.49
N GLY A 127 -11.73 9.75 5.38
CA GLY A 127 -11.65 8.39 4.85
C GLY A 127 -10.82 8.37 3.57
N GLU A 128 -11.47 8.19 2.41
CA GLU A 128 -10.82 8.31 1.10
C GLU A 128 -10.57 9.78 0.74
N TRP A 129 -9.59 10.05 -0.14
CA TRP A 129 -9.20 11.40 -0.53
C TRP A 129 -8.89 11.49 -2.02
N CYS A 130 -9.18 12.65 -2.64
CA CYS A 130 -8.88 12.96 -4.05
C CYS A 130 -9.51 11.98 -5.06
N THR A 131 -10.75 11.56 -4.83
CA THR A 131 -11.57 10.87 -5.84
C THR A 131 -11.88 11.78 -7.02
N PRO A 132 -12.16 11.21 -8.23
CA PRO A 132 -12.50 12.02 -9.41
C PRO A 132 -13.73 12.88 -9.26
N GLY A 133 -14.66 12.48 -8.41
CA GLY A 133 -15.87 13.19 -8.02
C GLY A 133 -16.00 13.28 -6.50
N PRO A 134 -17.19 13.49 -5.97
CA PRO A 134 -17.41 13.43 -4.53
C PRO A 134 -16.98 12.10 -3.94
N VAL A 135 -16.41 12.10 -2.74
CA VAL A 135 -16.13 10.87 -2.00
C VAL A 135 -17.45 10.22 -1.61
N GLU A 136 -17.70 9.01 -2.11
CA GLU A 136 -18.94 8.25 -1.87
C GLU A 136 -18.76 7.20 -0.75
N LEU A 137 -17.53 6.79 -0.46
CA LEU A 137 -17.25 5.86 0.62
C LEU A 137 -17.39 6.57 1.97
N PRO A 138 -18.20 6.02 2.90
CA PRO A 138 -18.24 6.55 4.26
C PRO A 138 -16.85 6.51 4.91
N ALA A 139 -16.42 7.60 5.54
CA ALA A 139 -15.13 7.64 6.23
C ALA A 139 -14.96 6.48 7.25
N PRO A 140 -15.98 6.09 8.03
CA PRO A 140 -15.91 4.92 8.90
C PRO A 140 -15.58 3.61 8.19
N PHE A 141 -16.05 3.39 6.94
CA PHE A 141 -15.69 2.19 6.18
C PHE A 141 -14.19 2.13 5.90
N VAL A 142 -13.63 3.21 5.37
CA VAL A 142 -12.19 3.31 5.05
C VAL A 142 -11.34 3.26 6.31
N ASN A 143 -11.71 3.99 7.36
CA ASN A 143 -10.96 4.01 8.61
C ASN A 143 -10.93 2.65 9.31
N ASN A 144 -12.02 1.91 9.29
CA ASN A 144 -12.05 0.56 9.86
C ASN A 144 -11.28 -0.46 9.01
N TYR A 145 -11.21 -0.29 7.68
CA TYR A 145 -10.28 -1.04 6.85
C TYR A 145 -8.83 -0.84 7.35
N PHE A 146 -8.39 0.41 7.53
CA PHE A 146 -7.04 0.70 8.01
C PHE A 146 -6.80 0.19 9.42
N TYR A 147 -7.80 0.23 10.29
CA TYR A 147 -7.68 -0.35 11.62
C TYR A 147 -7.45 -1.86 11.56
N VAL A 148 -8.21 -2.59 10.74
CA VAL A 148 -7.99 -4.04 10.52
C VAL A 148 -6.58 -4.29 9.96
N LYS A 149 -6.13 -3.53 8.97
CA LYS A 149 -4.77 -3.66 8.42
C LYS A 149 -3.68 -3.37 9.45
N ALA A 150 -3.88 -2.37 10.30
CA ALA A 150 -2.95 -2.07 11.39
C ALA A 150 -2.90 -3.21 12.42
N LEU A 151 -4.04 -3.81 12.77
CA LEU A 151 -4.10 -4.98 13.65
C LEU A 151 -3.39 -6.19 13.03
N GLU A 152 -3.61 -6.51 11.74
CA GLU A 152 -2.92 -7.59 11.03
C GLU A 152 -1.40 -7.42 11.10
N LYS A 153 -0.89 -6.22 10.80
CA LYS A 153 0.54 -5.90 10.88
C LYS A 153 1.07 -5.99 12.31
N THR A 154 0.34 -5.49 13.29
CA THR A 154 0.77 -5.50 14.70
C THR A 154 0.79 -6.92 15.28
N ILE A 155 -0.12 -7.80 14.86
CA ILE A 155 -0.08 -9.22 15.22
C ILE A 155 1.20 -9.90 14.67
N GLU A 156 1.57 -9.61 13.43
CA GLU A 156 2.82 -10.13 12.85
C GLU A 156 4.05 -9.58 13.61
N ILE A 157 4.04 -8.28 13.91
CA ILE A 157 5.08 -7.63 14.74
C ILE A 157 5.16 -8.30 16.11
N ALA A 158 4.03 -8.46 16.81
CA ALA A 158 3.98 -9.05 18.15
C ALA A 158 4.59 -10.46 18.19
N LYS A 159 4.25 -11.30 17.20
CA LYS A 159 4.86 -12.62 17.02
C LYS A 159 6.39 -12.55 16.83
N HIS A 160 6.86 -11.59 16.05
CA HIS A 160 8.28 -11.45 15.76
C HIS A 160 9.09 -10.98 16.97
N ILE A 161 8.56 -10.00 17.73
CA ILE A 161 9.27 -9.44 18.91
C ILE A 161 8.89 -10.13 20.24
N GLY A 162 8.19 -11.27 20.20
CA GLY A 162 7.87 -12.07 21.39
C GLY A 162 6.84 -11.44 22.34
N LYS A 163 5.88 -10.66 21.80
CA LYS A 163 4.76 -10.07 22.55
C LYS A 163 3.49 -10.92 22.45
N ASP A 164 3.65 -12.23 22.58
CA ASP A 164 2.57 -13.22 22.38
C ASP A 164 1.35 -12.99 23.29
N SER A 165 1.55 -12.41 24.49
CA SER A 165 0.47 -12.08 25.43
C SER A 165 -0.57 -11.11 24.87
N ASP A 166 -0.19 -10.26 23.91
CA ASP A 166 -1.07 -9.23 23.37
C ASP A 166 -1.91 -9.76 22.18
N ILE A 167 -1.44 -10.83 21.54
CA ILE A 167 -2.05 -11.40 20.32
C ILE A 167 -3.53 -11.71 20.47
N PRO A 168 -4.00 -12.40 21.57
CA PRO A 168 -5.41 -12.74 21.68
C PRO A 168 -6.34 -11.52 21.68
N LEU A 169 -5.92 -10.41 22.29
CA LEU A 169 -6.70 -9.17 22.28
C LEU A 169 -6.74 -8.53 20.89
N LEU A 170 -5.59 -8.48 20.19
CA LEU A 170 -5.50 -7.91 18.85
C LEU A 170 -6.34 -8.73 17.84
N GLU A 171 -6.27 -10.06 17.90
CA GLU A 171 -7.07 -10.96 17.06
C GLU A 171 -8.56 -10.81 17.34
N LYS A 172 -8.96 -10.69 18.61
CA LYS A 172 -10.35 -10.44 19.00
C LYS A 172 -10.85 -9.11 18.40
N ARG A 173 -10.11 -8.01 18.60
CA ARG A 173 -10.45 -6.69 18.05
C ARG A 173 -10.59 -6.75 16.52
N MET A 174 -9.67 -7.44 15.85
CA MET A 174 -9.70 -7.61 14.39
C MET A 174 -10.95 -8.35 13.93
N ALA A 175 -11.31 -9.47 14.58
CA ALA A 175 -12.49 -10.25 14.24
C ALA A 175 -13.78 -9.46 14.45
N GLU A 176 -13.89 -8.72 15.56
CA GLU A 176 -15.04 -7.86 15.87
C GLU A 176 -15.22 -6.76 14.82
N ARG A 177 -14.12 -6.10 14.37
CA ARG A 177 -14.15 -5.09 13.33
C ARG A 177 -14.56 -5.66 11.97
N LYS A 178 -13.96 -6.79 11.57
CA LYS A 178 -14.35 -7.49 10.33
C LYS A 178 -15.83 -7.83 10.30
N ASN A 179 -16.37 -8.34 11.43
CA ASN A 179 -17.80 -8.62 11.54
C ASN A 179 -18.65 -7.33 11.45
N ALA A 180 -18.26 -6.26 12.13
CA ALA A 180 -18.99 -5.00 12.09
C ALA A 180 -19.01 -4.39 10.67
N ILE A 181 -17.91 -4.47 9.93
CA ILE A 181 -17.83 -4.06 8.51
C ILE A 181 -18.79 -4.89 7.65
N MET A 182 -18.84 -6.21 7.86
CA MET A 182 -19.78 -7.08 7.14
C MET A 182 -21.23 -6.70 7.42
N VAL A 183 -21.59 -6.48 8.68
CA VAL A 183 -22.96 -6.14 9.08
C VAL A 183 -23.39 -4.78 8.53
N ALA A 184 -22.49 -3.79 8.55
CA ALA A 184 -22.82 -2.42 8.18
C ALA A 184 -22.81 -2.17 6.66
N TYR A 185 -21.96 -2.85 5.89
CA TYR A 185 -21.63 -2.43 4.53
C TYR A 185 -21.78 -3.50 3.45
N TYR A 186 -21.95 -4.78 3.83
CA TYR A 186 -22.11 -5.86 2.86
C TYR A 186 -23.57 -6.09 2.47
N ASN A 187 -23.84 -6.15 1.17
CA ASN A 187 -25.14 -6.55 0.64
C ASN A 187 -25.09 -8.03 0.18
N PRO A 188 -25.76 -8.96 0.89
CA PRO A 188 -25.73 -10.38 0.53
C PRO A 188 -26.46 -10.73 -0.79
N TRP A 189 -27.40 -9.89 -1.24
CA TRP A 189 -28.17 -10.16 -2.45
C TRP A 189 -27.33 -10.06 -3.71
N ASP A 190 -26.49 -9.06 -3.82
CA ASP A 190 -25.59 -8.86 -4.96
C ASP A 190 -24.13 -9.25 -4.66
N SER A 191 -23.79 -9.51 -3.39
CA SER A 191 -22.45 -9.82 -2.90
C SER A 191 -21.45 -8.67 -3.09
N ASN A 192 -21.89 -7.45 -2.82
CA ASN A 192 -21.07 -6.26 -2.92
C ASN A 192 -21.03 -5.47 -1.62
N PHE A 193 -19.97 -4.71 -1.45
CA PHE A 193 -19.85 -3.67 -0.44
C PHE A 193 -20.19 -2.32 -1.08
N LEU A 194 -21.08 -1.54 -0.45
CA LEU A 194 -21.43 -0.17 -0.83
C LEU A 194 -21.69 0.03 -2.34
N GLY A 195 -22.25 -0.99 -3.01
CA GLY A 195 -22.58 -0.92 -4.43
C GLY A 195 -21.37 -0.93 -5.38
N MET A 196 -20.22 -1.47 -4.94
CA MET A 196 -18.93 -1.58 -5.67
C MET A 196 -18.20 -0.26 -5.94
N ARG A 197 -18.74 0.88 -5.54
CA ARG A 197 -18.21 2.21 -5.89
C ARG A 197 -16.83 2.44 -5.29
N GLN A 198 -16.02 3.20 -5.99
CA GLN A 198 -14.74 3.72 -5.51
C GLN A 198 -13.87 2.69 -4.79
N GLY A 199 -13.84 1.45 -5.30
CA GLY A 199 -13.00 0.40 -4.75
C GLY A 199 -13.57 -0.33 -3.53
N ALA A 200 -14.81 -0.11 -3.09
CA ALA A 200 -15.37 -0.71 -1.87
C ALA A 200 -15.16 -2.22 -1.78
N ASN A 201 -15.39 -2.96 -2.89
CA ASN A 201 -15.11 -4.39 -2.93
C ASN A 201 -13.62 -4.71 -2.75
N ALA A 202 -12.72 -3.88 -3.30
CA ALA A 202 -11.28 -4.10 -3.15
C ALA A 202 -10.82 -3.90 -1.70
N PHE A 203 -11.28 -2.84 -1.03
CA PHE A 203 -11.03 -2.63 0.41
C PHE A 203 -11.47 -3.84 1.24
N ALA A 204 -12.68 -4.33 1.03
CA ALA A 204 -13.21 -5.47 1.77
C ALA A 204 -12.44 -6.76 1.48
N LEU A 205 -12.18 -7.07 0.21
CA LEU A 205 -11.43 -8.25 -0.22
C LEU A 205 -10.00 -8.25 0.33
N ASP A 206 -9.40 -7.07 0.50
CA ASP A 206 -8.03 -6.94 1.01
C ASP A 206 -7.89 -7.28 2.50
N ILE A 207 -8.97 -7.19 3.25
CA ILE A 207 -9.04 -7.64 4.64
C ILE A 207 -9.74 -8.99 4.79
N GLY A 208 -9.88 -9.74 3.70
CA GLY A 208 -10.43 -11.10 3.68
C GLY A 208 -11.95 -11.16 3.83
N LEU A 209 -12.67 -10.09 3.49
CA LEU A 209 -14.14 -10.07 3.49
C LEU A 209 -14.70 -10.25 2.06
N GLY A 210 -15.95 -10.71 1.98
CA GLY A 210 -16.58 -11.05 0.70
C GLY A 210 -16.43 -12.51 0.32
N ASN A 211 -16.73 -12.84 -0.92
CA ASN A 211 -16.72 -14.21 -1.46
C ASN A 211 -16.31 -14.20 -2.95
N GLU A 212 -16.32 -15.37 -3.59
CA GLU A 212 -15.95 -15.50 -5.02
C GLU A 212 -16.78 -14.60 -5.94
N LYS A 213 -18.07 -14.38 -5.63
CA LYS A 213 -18.91 -13.48 -6.41
C LYS A 213 -18.48 -12.02 -6.22
N THR A 214 -18.06 -11.62 -5.01
CA THR A 214 -17.48 -10.31 -4.74
C THR A 214 -16.22 -10.10 -5.59
N VAL A 215 -15.34 -11.10 -5.66
CA VAL A 215 -14.13 -11.05 -6.52
C VAL A 215 -14.49 -10.87 -7.99
N LYS A 216 -15.43 -11.68 -8.50
CA LYS A 216 -15.89 -11.56 -9.90
C LYS A 216 -16.50 -10.19 -10.19
N ASN A 217 -17.32 -9.67 -9.28
CA ASN A 217 -17.93 -8.36 -9.41
C ASN A 217 -16.87 -7.26 -9.45
N PHE A 218 -15.88 -7.31 -8.55
CA PHE A 218 -14.76 -6.38 -8.50
C PHE A 218 -13.98 -6.35 -9.83
N ILE A 219 -13.57 -7.52 -10.31
CA ILE A 219 -12.81 -7.64 -11.57
C ILE A 219 -13.64 -7.11 -12.75
N ASN A 220 -14.88 -7.58 -12.90
CA ASN A 220 -15.75 -7.18 -14.00
C ASN A 220 -16.06 -5.68 -13.98
N TYR A 221 -16.19 -5.08 -12.80
CA TYR A 221 -16.43 -3.65 -12.67
C TYR A 221 -15.28 -2.85 -13.26
N TYR A 222 -14.04 -3.12 -12.85
CA TYR A 222 -12.87 -2.38 -13.33
C TYR A 222 -12.48 -2.73 -14.76
N ASP A 223 -12.69 -3.96 -15.20
CA ASP A 223 -12.49 -4.33 -16.59
C ASP A 223 -13.44 -3.57 -17.54
N LYS A 224 -14.71 -3.43 -17.14
CA LYS A 224 -15.70 -2.65 -17.89
C LYS A 224 -15.44 -1.15 -17.80
N LEU A 225 -15.12 -0.65 -16.61
CA LEU A 225 -14.87 0.77 -16.36
C LEU A 225 -13.66 1.28 -17.15
N GLY A 226 -12.52 0.59 -17.02
CA GLY A 226 -11.30 0.88 -17.79
C GLY A 226 -10.50 2.09 -17.33
N TYR A 227 -10.85 2.69 -16.18
CA TYR A 227 -10.16 3.82 -15.55
C TYR A 227 -10.40 3.80 -14.04
N TYR A 228 -9.75 4.71 -13.28
CA TYR A 228 -9.94 4.80 -11.84
C TYR A 228 -11.13 5.70 -11.46
N ASP A 229 -12.00 5.21 -10.59
CA ASP A 229 -13.04 5.99 -9.90
C ASP A 229 -12.67 6.29 -8.44
N THR A 230 -11.46 5.91 -8.04
CA THR A 230 -10.94 5.91 -6.67
C THR A 230 -10.12 7.14 -6.36
N GLY A 231 -9.96 7.42 -5.07
CA GLY A 231 -8.96 8.33 -4.55
C GLY A 231 -7.62 7.63 -4.27
N ILE A 232 -6.83 8.21 -3.37
CA ILE A 232 -5.44 7.78 -3.13
C ILE A 232 -5.33 6.34 -2.61
N PHE A 233 -6.15 5.99 -1.62
CA PHE A 233 -6.11 4.65 -1.02
C PHE A 233 -6.74 3.60 -1.92
N GLY A 234 -7.91 3.92 -2.48
CA GLY A 234 -8.60 3.00 -3.38
C GLY A 234 -7.79 2.69 -4.64
N THR A 235 -7.06 3.66 -5.19
CA THR A 235 -6.19 3.45 -6.37
C THR A 235 -5.08 2.44 -6.06
N ASP A 236 -4.42 2.57 -4.90
CA ASP A 236 -3.43 1.61 -4.44
C ASP A 236 -4.01 0.21 -4.30
N ILE A 237 -5.10 0.09 -3.54
CA ILE A 237 -5.71 -1.20 -3.21
C ILE A 237 -6.30 -1.89 -4.45
N VAL A 238 -7.02 -1.17 -5.30
CA VAL A 238 -7.59 -1.68 -6.55
C VAL A 238 -6.50 -2.22 -7.45
N THR A 239 -5.43 -1.45 -7.66
CA THR A 239 -4.31 -1.85 -8.51
C THR A 239 -3.67 -3.14 -7.99
N ARG A 240 -3.37 -3.19 -6.70
CA ARG A 240 -2.80 -4.38 -6.06
C ARG A 240 -3.70 -5.60 -6.17
N LYS A 241 -4.98 -5.47 -5.83
CA LYS A 241 -5.93 -6.59 -5.87
C LYS A 241 -6.14 -7.13 -7.28
N LEU A 242 -6.14 -6.30 -8.32
CA LEU A 242 -6.19 -6.76 -9.70
C LEU A 242 -4.97 -7.63 -10.05
N PHE A 243 -3.77 -7.21 -9.67
CA PHE A 243 -2.57 -8.01 -9.85
C PHE A 243 -2.63 -9.32 -9.05
N GLU A 244 -3.04 -9.28 -7.78
CA GLU A 244 -3.16 -10.47 -6.92
C GLU A 244 -4.15 -11.50 -7.46
N TYR A 245 -5.24 -11.05 -8.09
CA TYR A 245 -6.21 -11.94 -8.76
C TYR A 245 -5.80 -12.33 -10.21
N GLY A 246 -4.56 -12.06 -10.60
CA GLY A 246 -4.03 -12.46 -11.92
C GLY A 246 -4.56 -11.63 -13.09
N ARG A 247 -5.17 -10.46 -12.83
CA ARG A 247 -5.72 -9.56 -13.85
C ARG A 247 -4.77 -8.38 -14.09
N ALA A 248 -3.51 -8.72 -14.36
CA ALA A 248 -2.49 -7.76 -14.76
C ALA A 248 -2.89 -6.96 -16.01
N ASP A 249 -3.66 -7.56 -16.92
CA ASP A 249 -4.25 -6.92 -18.08
C ASP A 249 -5.15 -5.74 -17.70
N VAL A 250 -6.04 -5.94 -16.73
CA VAL A 250 -6.95 -4.88 -16.22
C VAL A 250 -6.17 -3.84 -15.42
N ALA A 251 -5.27 -4.26 -14.52
CA ALA A 251 -4.44 -3.33 -13.76
C ALA A 251 -3.62 -2.40 -14.68
N TYR A 252 -2.98 -2.96 -15.70
CA TYR A 252 -2.21 -2.19 -16.67
C TYR A 252 -3.10 -1.26 -17.52
N LYS A 253 -4.29 -1.71 -17.91
CA LYS A 253 -5.29 -0.87 -18.59
C LYS A 253 -5.66 0.35 -17.75
N LEU A 254 -5.91 0.20 -16.44
CA LEU A 254 -6.21 1.32 -15.56
C LEU A 254 -5.01 2.26 -15.40
N LEU A 255 -3.82 1.72 -15.17
CA LEU A 255 -2.58 2.50 -15.03
C LEU A 255 -2.29 3.36 -16.26
N THR A 256 -2.55 2.83 -17.46
CA THR A 256 -2.26 3.52 -18.72
C THR A 256 -3.46 4.24 -19.31
N ALA A 257 -4.60 4.26 -18.62
CA ALA A 257 -5.80 4.93 -19.09
C ALA A 257 -5.53 6.43 -19.39
N SER A 258 -5.86 6.84 -20.61
CA SER A 258 -5.67 8.22 -21.08
C SER A 258 -6.95 9.05 -21.02
N GLU A 259 -8.07 8.46 -20.62
CA GLU A 259 -9.39 9.08 -20.39
C GLU A 259 -10.26 8.14 -19.54
N PRO A 260 -11.15 8.65 -18.66
CA PRO A 260 -11.13 10.04 -18.18
C PRO A 260 -10.14 10.23 -17.01
N HIS A 261 -9.76 9.15 -16.29
CA HIS A 261 -8.87 9.20 -15.11
C HIS A 261 -7.87 8.04 -15.14
N GLY A 262 -6.59 8.39 -15.11
CA GLY A 262 -5.47 7.46 -15.11
C GLY A 262 -4.16 8.21 -15.33
N PHE A 263 -3.03 7.55 -15.11
CA PHE A 263 -1.73 8.20 -15.26
C PHE A 263 -1.42 8.55 -16.73
N GLY A 264 -1.97 7.79 -17.69
CA GLY A 264 -1.89 8.12 -19.11
C GLY A 264 -2.62 9.43 -19.46
N LYS A 265 -3.68 9.80 -18.72
CA LYS A 265 -4.35 11.09 -18.88
C LYS A 265 -3.43 12.24 -18.46
N TRP A 266 -2.79 12.13 -17.30
CA TRP A 266 -1.82 13.13 -16.86
C TRP A 266 -0.68 13.30 -17.86
N GLN A 267 -0.13 12.20 -18.39
CA GLN A 267 0.90 12.25 -19.42
C GLN A 267 0.41 12.97 -20.69
N LYS A 268 -0.81 12.67 -21.14
CA LYS A 268 -1.44 13.35 -22.29
C LYS A 268 -1.64 14.84 -22.05
N ASP A 269 -1.94 15.25 -20.82
CA ASP A 269 -2.08 16.65 -20.40
C ASP A 269 -0.73 17.35 -20.15
N GLY A 270 0.39 16.67 -20.37
CA GLY A 270 1.72 17.24 -20.26
C GLY A 270 2.33 17.16 -18.86
N ALA A 271 1.79 16.33 -17.97
CA ALA A 271 2.38 16.13 -16.64
C ALA A 271 3.79 15.53 -16.73
N THR A 272 4.70 16.08 -15.94
CA THR A 272 6.07 15.58 -15.73
C THR A 272 6.26 14.96 -14.34
N THR A 273 5.27 15.13 -13.48
CA THR A 273 5.21 14.68 -12.09
C THR A 273 3.82 14.10 -11.80
N LEU A 274 3.61 13.50 -10.64
CA LEU A 274 2.29 13.06 -10.20
C LEU A 274 1.50 14.25 -9.67
N TRP A 275 0.21 14.29 -9.98
CA TRP A 275 -0.68 15.35 -9.55
C TRP A 275 -1.45 14.96 -8.27
N GLU A 276 -1.95 15.99 -7.56
CA GLU A 276 -2.78 15.82 -6.37
C GLU A 276 -4.17 15.27 -6.69
N TYR A 277 -4.75 15.70 -7.83
CA TYR A 277 -6.07 15.29 -8.30
C TYR A 277 -6.02 14.62 -9.67
N TRP A 278 -7.04 13.85 -9.98
CA TRP A 278 -7.21 13.25 -11.31
C TRP A 278 -7.42 14.28 -12.45
N PHE A 279 -7.66 15.52 -12.10
CA PHE A 279 -7.86 16.64 -13.01
C PHE A 279 -6.92 17.79 -12.64
N ASP A 280 -6.80 18.78 -13.55
CA ASP A 280 -5.94 19.94 -13.36
C ASP A 280 -6.44 20.82 -12.20
N ALA A 281 -5.91 20.56 -11.01
CA ALA A 281 -6.23 21.31 -9.79
C ALA A 281 -5.10 21.17 -8.75
N ARG A 282 -4.87 22.24 -8.00
CA ARG A 282 -3.92 22.33 -6.87
C ARG A 282 -2.49 21.92 -7.25
N SER A 283 -1.88 20.97 -6.54
CA SER A 283 -0.50 20.60 -6.74
C SER A 283 -0.31 19.65 -7.94
N HIS A 284 0.63 20.01 -8.81
CA HIS A 284 1.12 19.15 -9.90
C HIS A 284 2.43 18.43 -9.52
N ASP A 285 2.79 18.42 -8.26
CA ASP A 285 3.90 17.64 -7.72
C ASP A 285 3.50 17.11 -6.34
N HIS A 286 2.79 15.95 -6.34
CA HIS A 286 2.19 15.35 -5.14
C HIS A 286 2.32 13.82 -5.21
N PRO A 287 3.06 13.16 -4.28
CA PRO A 287 3.49 11.78 -4.49
C PRO A 287 2.44 10.71 -4.21
N MET A 288 1.33 11.04 -3.55
CA MET A 288 0.43 10.06 -2.91
C MET A 288 -0.11 8.97 -3.87
N PHE A 289 -0.44 9.30 -5.11
CA PHE A 289 -0.81 8.30 -6.13
C PHE A 289 0.36 7.44 -6.61
N GLY A 290 1.60 7.80 -6.25
CA GLY A 290 2.81 7.05 -6.60
C GLY A 290 2.98 5.72 -5.86
N ALA A 291 2.12 5.41 -4.91
CA ALA A 291 2.10 4.11 -4.22
C ALA A 291 2.05 2.93 -5.21
N VAL A 292 1.33 3.09 -6.32
CA VAL A 292 1.19 2.06 -7.37
C VAL A 292 2.52 1.66 -8.03
N ALA A 293 3.57 2.49 -7.94
CA ALA A 293 4.89 2.15 -8.46
C ALA A 293 5.46 0.88 -7.80
N THR A 294 5.09 0.58 -6.57
CA THR A 294 5.42 -0.68 -5.89
C THR A 294 5.06 -1.89 -6.75
N TYR A 295 3.90 -1.86 -7.40
CA TYR A 295 3.39 -3.00 -8.15
C TYR A 295 4.04 -3.19 -9.51
N LEU A 296 4.72 -2.17 -10.02
CA LEU A 296 5.61 -2.32 -11.20
C LEU A 296 6.80 -3.23 -10.85
N TYR A 297 7.36 -3.09 -9.66
CA TYR A 297 8.41 -3.98 -9.16
C TYR A 297 7.88 -5.36 -8.81
N GLU A 298 6.79 -5.43 -8.05
CA GLU A 298 6.31 -6.69 -7.48
C GLU A 298 5.61 -7.60 -8.50
N TYR A 299 4.98 -7.04 -9.52
CA TYR A 299 4.19 -7.82 -10.47
C TYR A 299 4.70 -7.72 -11.91
N ILE A 300 5.05 -6.54 -12.40
CA ILE A 300 5.56 -6.41 -13.77
C ILE A 300 6.97 -6.98 -13.85
N LEU A 301 7.87 -6.61 -12.93
CA LEU A 301 9.18 -7.23 -12.81
C LEU A 301 9.17 -8.53 -12.00
N GLY A 302 8.12 -8.75 -11.20
CA GLY A 302 7.90 -9.95 -10.42
C GLY A 302 8.80 -10.10 -9.19
N ILE A 303 9.44 -9.03 -8.71
CA ILE A 303 10.36 -9.08 -7.56
C ILE A 303 9.55 -8.99 -6.27
N LYS A 304 9.36 -10.10 -5.56
CA LYS A 304 8.63 -10.14 -4.28
C LYS A 304 9.41 -10.85 -3.20
N GLN A 305 9.31 -10.37 -1.98
CA GLN A 305 9.78 -11.13 -0.84
C GLN A 305 8.88 -12.35 -0.57
N CYS A 306 9.48 -13.47 -0.23
CA CYS A 306 8.72 -14.63 0.21
C CYS A 306 8.10 -14.37 1.58
N GLU A 307 7.02 -15.09 1.88
CA GLU A 307 6.44 -15.11 3.23
C GLU A 307 7.50 -15.48 4.27
N GLY A 308 7.52 -14.77 5.40
CA GLY A 308 8.52 -14.95 6.47
C GLY A 308 9.92 -14.45 6.13
N SER A 309 10.12 -13.78 4.98
CA SER A 309 11.38 -13.15 4.61
C SER A 309 11.37 -11.65 4.94
N TYR A 310 12.53 -11.12 5.31
CA TYR A 310 12.77 -9.72 5.63
C TYR A 310 14.07 -9.28 4.97
N GLY A 311 14.16 -7.98 4.60
CA GLY A 311 15.39 -7.45 4.00
C GLY A 311 15.83 -8.14 2.71
N PHE A 312 14.88 -8.71 1.97
CA PHE A 312 15.11 -9.47 0.73
C PHE A 312 16.01 -10.72 0.89
N ASP A 313 15.97 -11.38 2.05
CA ASP A 313 16.74 -12.62 2.26
C ASP A 313 16.31 -13.74 1.31
N LYS A 314 15.01 -13.87 1.11
CA LYS A 314 14.40 -14.78 0.16
C LYS A 314 13.33 -14.07 -0.67
N ILE A 315 13.43 -14.22 -1.99
CA ILE A 315 12.53 -13.59 -2.96
C ILE A 315 11.96 -14.60 -3.94
N THR A 316 10.84 -14.22 -4.56
CA THR A 316 10.40 -14.80 -5.83
C THR A 316 10.69 -13.80 -6.94
N VAL A 317 11.02 -14.31 -8.14
CA VAL A 317 11.05 -13.54 -9.37
C VAL A 317 10.06 -14.20 -10.35
N SER A 318 8.90 -13.57 -10.50
CA SER A 318 7.80 -14.11 -11.31
C SER A 318 7.10 -12.97 -12.07
N PRO A 319 7.69 -12.48 -13.17
CA PRO A 319 7.10 -11.38 -13.94
C PRO A 319 5.74 -11.75 -14.52
N MET A 320 4.80 -10.81 -14.49
CA MET A 320 3.54 -10.89 -15.22
C MET A 320 3.69 -10.28 -16.61
N TYR A 321 3.66 -11.12 -17.63
CA TYR A 321 3.86 -10.71 -19.02
C TYR A 321 2.54 -10.21 -19.61
N ILE A 322 2.42 -8.91 -19.75
CA ILE A 322 1.20 -8.23 -20.22
C ILE A 322 1.28 -8.04 -21.74
N ASP A 323 0.16 -8.27 -22.44
CA ASP A 323 0.09 -8.01 -23.87
C ASP A 323 0.22 -6.50 -24.15
N GLY A 324 1.03 -6.17 -25.15
CA GLY A 324 1.38 -4.78 -25.47
C GLY A 324 2.52 -4.18 -24.62
N LEU A 325 3.05 -4.93 -23.63
CA LEU A 325 4.26 -4.56 -22.90
C LEU A 325 5.38 -5.55 -23.25
N ASP A 326 6.24 -5.17 -24.20
CA ASP A 326 7.26 -6.05 -24.74
C ASP A 326 8.57 -6.03 -23.98
N TYR A 327 8.75 -5.05 -23.09
CA TYR A 327 9.98 -4.85 -22.33
C TYR A 327 9.68 -4.22 -20.98
N ALA A 328 10.34 -4.71 -19.95
CA ALA A 328 10.41 -4.03 -18.66
C ALA A 328 11.78 -4.26 -18.01
N GLU A 329 12.26 -3.27 -17.30
CA GLU A 329 13.54 -3.29 -16.59
C GLU A 329 13.45 -2.50 -15.31
N GLY A 330 14.09 -2.99 -14.24
CA GLY A 330 14.21 -2.27 -12.98
C GLY A 330 15.11 -3.01 -11.99
N HIS A 331 15.40 -2.31 -10.90
CA HIS A 331 16.26 -2.85 -9.85
C HIS A 331 15.80 -2.37 -8.47
N ILE A 332 16.11 -3.17 -7.45
CA ILE A 332 15.93 -2.82 -6.04
C ILE A 332 17.30 -2.88 -5.36
N THR A 333 17.68 -1.82 -4.68
CA THR A 333 18.90 -1.80 -3.86
C THR A 333 18.59 -2.32 -2.46
N THR A 334 19.30 -3.38 -2.07
CA THR A 334 19.18 -4.00 -0.75
C THR A 334 20.48 -3.85 0.03
N ASN A 335 20.47 -4.19 1.32
CA ASN A 335 21.69 -4.24 2.15
C ASN A 335 22.70 -5.32 1.69
N LYS A 336 22.28 -6.24 0.80
CA LYS A 336 23.11 -7.30 0.21
C LYS A 336 23.61 -6.98 -1.19
N GLY A 337 23.15 -5.90 -1.79
CA GLY A 337 23.47 -5.48 -3.15
C GLY A 337 22.21 -5.24 -3.98
N VAL A 338 22.40 -5.07 -5.28
CA VAL A 338 21.33 -4.72 -6.22
C VAL A 338 20.72 -5.98 -6.81
N ILE A 339 19.39 -6.10 -6.71
CA ILE A 339 18.59 -7.08 -7.44
C ILE A 339 18.16 -6.40 -8.74
N SER A 340 18.58 -6.91 -9.90
CA SER A 340 18.16 -6.39 -11.19
C SER A 340 17.36 -7.45 -11.95
N VAL A 341 16.23 -7.03 -12.51
CA VAL A 341 15.38 -7.87 -13.34
C VAL A 341 15.01 -7.10 -14.60
N SER A 342 15.19 -7.71 -15.74
CA SER A 342 14.60 -7.22 -16.98
C SER A 342 14.09 -8.38 -17.83
N TYR A 343 13.06 -8.11 -18.64
CA TYR A 343 12.61 -9.07 -19.64
C TYR A 343 12.35 -8.40 -20.98
N LYS A 344 12.45 -9.20 -22.05
CA LYS A 344 12.10 -8.81 -23.41
C LYS A 344 11.26 -9.90 -24.06
N LYS A 345 10.15 -9.50 -24.67
CA LYS A 345 9.31 -10.33 -25.53
C LYS A 345 9.65 -10.04 -26.98
N ALA A 346 9.99 -11.06 -27.75
CA ALA A 346 10.24 -10.95 -29.19
C ALA A 346 9.93 -12.28 -29.90
N ASN A 347 9.24 -12.22 -31.01
CA ASN A 347 8.94 -13.38 -31.86
C ASN A 347 8.27 -14.55 -31.09
N GLY A 348 7.34 -14.21 -30.18
CA GLY A 348 6.62 -15.18 -29.33
C GLY A 348 7.49 -15.85 -28.26
N LYS A 349 8.68 -15.33 -27.99
CA LYS A 349 9.59 -15.81 -26.96
C LYS A 349 9.83 -14.73 -25.91
N VAL A 350 10.04 -15.17 -24.67
CA VAL A 350 10.46 -14.31 -23.56
C VAL A 350 11.93 -14.61 -23.24
N THR A 351 12.71 -13.56 -23.06
CA THR A 351 14.04 -13.65 -22.46
C THR A 351 14.02 -12.86 -21.16
N LEU A 352 14.36 -13.49 -20.05
CA LEU A 352 14.46 -12.91 -18.72
C LEU A 352 15.93 -12.79 -18.33
N TYR A 353 16.35 -11.61 -17.92
CA TYR A 353 17.71 -11.33 -17.44
C TYR A 353 17.66 -11.04 -15.95
N LEU A 354 18.52 -11.70 -15.19
CA LEU A 354 18.57 -11.62 -13.72
C LEU A 354 19.98 -11.32 -13.23
N GLU A 355 20.07 -10.37 -12.29
CA GLU A 355 21.23 -10.19 -11.45
C GLU A 355 20.77 -10.21 -9.99
N ILE A 356 21.23 -11.21 -9.21
CA ILE A 356 20.84 -11.41 -7.81
C ILE A 356 22.11 -11.51 -6.98
N PRO A 357 22.30 -10.62 -5.99
CA PRO A 357 23.52 -10.60 -5.19
C PRO A 357 23.66 -11.84 -4.30
N ASP A 358 24.88 -12.10 -3.89
CA ASP A 358 25.19 -13.17 -2.96
C ASP A 358 24.45 -12.98 -1.62
N GLY A 359 23.95 -14.08 -1.05
CA GLY A 359 23.20 -14.06 0.20
C GLY A 359 21.69 -13.85 0.03
N ILE A 360 21.19 -13.69 -1.20
CA ILE A 360 19.75 -13.70 -1.51
C ILE A 360 19.39 -15.05 -2.15
N ILE A 361 18.32 -15.68 -1.66
CA ILE A 361 17.74 -16.88 -2.27
C ILE A 361 16.59 -16.42 -3.19
N ALA A 362 16.62 -16.82 -4.46
CA ALA A 362 15.58 -16.47 -5.41
C ALA A 362 14.93 -17.73 -5.99
N ASP A 363 13.60 -17.81 -5.86
CA ASP A 363 12.76 -18.77 -6.56
C ASP A 363 12.23 -18.09 -7.83
N VAL A 364 12.66 -18.58 -9.02
CA VAL A 364 12.36 -17.95 -10.30
C VAL A 364 11.32 -18.77 -11.05
N THR A 365 10.19 -18.14 -11.40
CA THR A 365 9.12 -18.75 -12.19
C THR A 365 9.02 -18.03 -13.53
N THR A 366 9.03 -18.80 -14.62
CA THR A 366 8.93 -18.28 -15.99
C THR A 366 7.92 -19.09 -16.81
N PRO A 367 7.37 -18.54 -17.90
CA PRO A 367 6.57 -19.30 -18.83
C PRO A 367 7.36 -20.46 -19.43
N LEU A 368 6.67 -21.55 -19.76
CA LEU A 368 7.28 -22.68 -20.40
C LEU A 368 7.96 -22.25 -21.72
N GLY A 369 9.26 -22.59 -21.90
CA GLY A 369 10.04 -22.20 -23.06
C GLY A 369 10.65 -20.79 -23.02
N ALA A 370 10.53 -20.06 -21.94
CA ALA A 370 11.28 -18.82 -21.75
C ALA A 370 12.78 -19.10 -21.64
N ARG A 371 13.60 -18.23 -22.26
CA ARG A 371 15.05 -18.24 -22.07
C ARG A 371 15.39 -17.39 -20.84
N VAL A 372 16.14 -17.96 -19.91
CA VAL A 372 16.61 -17.22 -18.73
C VAL A 372 18.12 -17.04 -18.83
N GLU A 373 18.57 -15.80 -18.81
CA GLU A 373 19.99 -15.44 -18.74
C GLU A 373 20.29 -14.88 -17.36
N VAL A 374 21.09 -15.63 -16.59
CA VAL A 374 21.54 -15.23 -15.25
C VAL A 374 22.97 -14.75 -15.36
N THR A 375 23.18 -13.46 -15.17
CA THR A 375 24.52 -12.84 -15.23
C THR A 375 25.26 -12.95 -13.91
N LYS A 376 24.55 -13.02 -12.81
CA LYS A 376 25.12 -13.20 -11.46
C LYS A 376 24.02 -13.73 -10.53
N ALA A 377 24.06 -15.00 -10.18
CA ALA A 377 23.22 -15.55 -9.12
C ALA A 377 23.84 -16.83 -8.56
N THR A 378 24.13 -16.82 -7.27
CA THR A 378 24.69 -17.99 -6.57
C THR A 378 23.62 -18.94 -6.06
N LYS A 379 22.35 -18.55 -5.94
CA LYS A 379 21.26 -19.37 -5.39
C LYS A 379 19.91 -19.14 -6.07
N ALA A 380 19.85 -19.05 -7.41
CA ALA A 380 18.58 -19.03 -8.13
C ALA A 380 18.07 -20.46 -8.32
N ARG A 381 16.82 -20.71 -7.95
CA ARG A 381 16.11 -21.96 -8.22
C ARG A 381 15.05 -21.69 -9.28
N PHE A 382 15.00 -22.51 -10.31
CA PHE A 382 13.96 -22.46 -11.33
C PHE A 382 12.85 -23.44 -10.94
N VAL A 383 11.62 -22.96 -10.78
CA VAL A 383 10.46 -23.71 -10.30
C VAL A 383 9.41 -23.77 -11.40
#